data_c6d575bc7c57c7a00e50de02a0fc74c4
#
_entry.id   c6d575bc7c57c7a00e50de02a0fc74c4
#
_cell.length_a   1.000
_cell.length_b   1.000
_cell.length_c   1.000
_cell.angle_alpha   90.00
_cell.angle_beta   90.00
_cell.angle_gamma   90.00
#
_symmetry.space_group_name_H-M   'P 1'
#
loop_
_entity.id
_entity.type
_entity.pdbx_description
1 polymer ?
#
loop_
_entity_poly.entity_id
_entity_poly.type
_entity_poly.pdbx_seq_one_letter_code
_entity_poly.pdbx_strand_id
1 'polypeptide(L)'
;MALAPRLKAAGIAVGGVRLDSGDLVALSKNVRRILDEGGLGDVTIFASGGIDENSIAHMIRAGAPIDGFGIGSSLTTSSDAPGLDCAYKLEEYAGVPRRKRSAGKATWPGRKQVWRRFQSDGRMAGDVLSVEDDDRSGEPLIEPVMQGGKRLGPAPTLAEIRARAARDLARLPEPLRRLEPDASYPVEVSDALRRLAAEVDGRMAHAQEAKR
;
A
#
# COMPACT_ATOMS: atom_id res chain seq x y z
N MET A 1 -17.81 2.22 22.48
CA MET A 1 -18.65 2.13 23.71
C MET A 1 -19.79 1.13 23.61
N ALA A 2 -20.56 1.01 22.52
CA ALA A 2 -21.68 0.07 22.39
C ALA A 2 -21.30 -1.44 22.55
N LEU A 3 -20.05 -1.80 22.27
CA LEU A 3 -19.59 -3.20 22.36
C LEU A 3 -19.18 -3.61 23.80
N ALA A 4 -18.66 -2.69 24.61
CA ALA A 4 -18.12 -3.00 25.93
C ALA A 4 -19.14 -3.68 26.89
N PRO A 5 -20.39 -3.21 27.00
CA PRO A 5 -21.39 -3.88 27.84
C PRO A 5 -21.70 -5.31 27.36
N ARG A 6 -21.71 -5.54 26.05
CA ARG A 6 -21.95 -6.88 25.47
C ARG A 6 -20.81 -7.85 25.76
N LEU A 7 -19.56 -7.38 25.67
CA LEU A 7 -18.37 -8.17 26.02
C LEU A 7 -18.37 -8.51 27.51
N LYS A 8 -18.68 -7.53 28.37
CA LYS A 8 -18.79 -7.74 29.81
C LYS A 8 -19.88 -8.76 30.15
N ALA A 9 -21.04 -8.68 29.50
CA ALA A 9 -22.12 -9.67 29.70
C ALA A 9 -21.73 -11.09 29.24
N ALA A 10 -20.82 -11.22 28.28
CA ALA A 10 -20.22 -12.46 27.82
C ALA A 10 -19.01 -12.93 28.66
N GLY A 11 -18.70 -12.25 29.77
CA GLY A 11 -17.56 -12.56 30.60
C GLY A 11 -16.18 -12.20 29.99
N ILE A 12 -16.16 -11.37 28.95
CA ILE A 12 -14.94 -10.95 28.25
C ILE A 12 -14.51 -9.60 28.80
N ALA A 13 -13.31 -9.55 29.41
CA ALA A 13 -12.67 -8.31 29.82
C ALA A 13 -11.91 -7.69 28.63
N VAL A 14 -12.14 -6.40 28.39
CA VAL A 14 -11.36 -5.65 27.40
C VAL A 14 -10.07 -5.21 28.07
N GLY A 15 -8.93 -5.75 27.65
CA GLY A 15 -7.60 -5.41 28.23
C GLY A 15 -6.97 -4.19 27.57
N GLY A 16 -7.23 -3.94 26.29
CA GLY A 16 -6.61 -2.81 25.58
C GLY A 16 -7.32 -2.49 24.27
N VAL A 17 -7.00 -1.32 23.73
CA VAL A 17 -7.38 -0.86 22.39
C VAL A 17 -6.14 -0.48 21.60
N ARG A 18 -6.19 -0.63 20.27
CA ARG A 18 -5.07 -0.34 19.37
C ARG A 18 -5.40 0.81 18.44
N LEU A 19 -4.45 1.75 18.32
CA LEU A 19 -4.44 2.84 17.35
C LEU A 19 -3.36 2.56 16.30
N ASP A 20 -3.70 2.60 15.03
CA ASP A 20 -2.82 2.13 13.94
C ASP A 20 -2.58 3.17 12.84
N SER A 21 -3.20 4.33 12.91
CA SER A 21 -3.06 5.36 11.88
C SER A 21 -3.63 6.71 12.33
N GLY A 22 -3.28 7.77 11.61
CA GLY A 22 -3.73 9.13 11.89
C GLY A 22 -2.84 9.84 12.91
N ASP A 23 -3.32 10.94 13.47
CA ASP A 23 -2.64 11.67 14.54
C ASP A 23 -2.78 10.89 15.87
N LEU A 24 -1.77 10.09 16.19
CA LEU A 24 -1.78 9.22 17.36
C LEU A 24 -1.82 10.01 18.67
N VAL A 25 -1.30 11.24 18.72
CA VAL A 25 -1.37 12.11 19.91
C VAL A 25 -2.82 12.55 20.16
N ALA A 26 -3.46 13.10 19.14
CA ALA A 26 -4.84 13.56 19.25
C ALA A 26 -5.81 12.38 19.47
N LEU A 27 -5.61 11.28 18.75
CA LEU A 27 -6.44 10.09 18.85
C LEU A 27 -6.33 9.44 20.24
N SER A 28 -5.12 9.28 20.79
CA SER A 28 -4.95 8.66 22.11
C SER A 28 -5.63 9.46 23.21
N LYS A 29 -5.51 10.79 23.19
CA LYS A 29 -6.21 11.68 24.14
C LYS A 29 -7.73 11.56 24.04
N ASN A 30 -8.26 11.52 22.81
CA ASN A 30 -9.69 11.37 22.60
C ASN A 30 -10.19 9.97 23.02
N VAL A 31 -9.44 8.91 22.67
CA VAL A 31 -9.80 7.54 23.05
C VAL A 31 -9.72 7.35 24.58
N ARG A 32 -8.71 7.92 25.24
CA ARG A 32 -8.60 7.85 26.71
C ARG A 32 -9.81 8.49 27.37
N ARG A 33 -10.20 9.70 26.93
CA ARG A 33 -11.41 10.37 27.42
C ARG A 33 -12.67 9.50 27.25
N ILE A 34 -12.86 8.91 26.07
CA ILE A 34 -14.02 8.03 25.78
C ILE A 34 -14.01 6.80 26.67
N LEU A 35 -12.85 6.20 26.93
CA LEU A 35 -12.73 5.03 27.80
C LEU A 35 -13.03 5.39 29.25
N ASP A 36 -12.52 6.53 29.74
CA ASP A 36 -12.75 7.01 31.11
C ASP A 36 -14.22 7.32 31.36
N GLU A 37 -14.87 8.07 30.44
CA GLU A 37 -16.30 8.36 30.46
C GLU A 37 -17.16 7.09 30.44
N GLY A 38 -16.64 6.01 29.84
CA GLY A 38 -17.29 4.70 29.77
C GLY A 38 -17.00 3.77 30.94
N GLY A 39 -16.27 4.22 31.97
CA GLY A 39 -15.87 3.38 33.11
C GLY A 39 -14.85 2.30 32.75
N LEU A 40 -14.03 2.52 31.74
CA LEU A 40 -12.98 1.64 31.24
C LEU A 40 -11.57 2.24 31.48
N GLY A 41 -11.36 2.85 32.65
CA GLY A 41 -10.09 3.51 33.01
C GLY A 41 -8.87 2.58 32.97
N ASP A 42 -9.06 1.29 33.27
CA ASP A 42 -7.98 0.28 33.28
C ASP A 42 -7.64 -0.26 31.89
N VAL A 43 -8.39 0.10 30.84
CA VAL A 43 -8.12 -0.38 29.48
C VAL A 43 -6.91 0.38 28.90
N THR A 44 -5.87 -0.37 28.50
CA THR A 44 -4.65 0.19 27.93
C THR A 44 -4.84 0.68 26.50
N ILE A 45 -4.04 1.67 26.10
CA ILE A 45 -3.97 2.17 24.71
C ILE A 45 -2.63 1.76 24.12
N PHE A 46 -2.69 1.01 23.03
CA PHE A 46 -1.51 0.55 22.30
C PHE A 46 -1.45 1.24 20.94
N ALA A 47 -0.31 1.84 20.59
CA ALA A 47 -0.10 2.52 19.32
C ALA A 47 0.83 1.73 18.40
N SER A 48 0.55 1.76 17.09
CA SER A 48 1.37 1.13 16.05
C SER A 48 1.22 1.90 14.73
N GLY A 49 1.97 1.48 13.70
CA GLY A 49 1.92 2.08 12.37
C GLY A 49 2.99 3.13 12.13
N GLY A 50 4.10 2.74 11.48
CA GLY A 50 5.19 3.66 11.10
C GLY A 50 5.91 4.35 12.27
N ILE A 51 5.94 3.72 13.44
CA ILE A 51 6.52 4.30 14.67
C ILE A 51 8.03 4.07 14.68
N ASP A 52 8.77 5.14 15.00
CA ASP A 52 10.21 5.18 15.24
C ASP A 52 10.54 5.91 16.56
N GLU A 53 11.80 5.98 16.92
CA GLU A 53 12.29 6.64 18.14
C GLU A 53 11.91 8.13 18.21
N ASN A 54 11.87 8.83 17.09
CA ASN A 54 11.55 10.25 17.04
C ASN A 54 10.05 10.50 17.27
N SER A 55 9.20 9.68 16.65
CA SER A 55 7.74 9.73 16.84
C SER A 55 7.35 9.35 18.26
N ILE A 56 8.01 8.35 18.88
CA ILE A 56 7.81 8.01 20.29
C ILE A 56 8.19 9.19 21.18
N ALA A 57 9.38 9.75 20.99
CA ALA A 57 9.83 10.91 21.77
C ALA A 57 8.86 12.11 21.63
N HIS A 58 8.29 12.33 20.44
CA HIS A 58 7.27 13.34 20.21
C HIS A 58 5.97 13.04 20.99
N MET A 59 5.44 11.82 20.87
CA MET A 59 4.20 11.41 21.55
C MET A 59 4.33 11.52 23.07
N ILE A 60 5.46 11.10 23.65
CA ILE A 60 5.72 11.22 25.09
C ILE A 60 5.77 12.69 25.53
N ARG A 61 6.51 13.54 24.79
CA ARG A 61 6.58 14.98 25.10
C ARG A 61 5.22 15.68 24.98
N ALA A 62 4.40 15.24 24.07
CA ALA A 62 3.03 15.76 23.87
C ALA A 62 2.03 15.25 24.92
N GLY A 63 2.46 14.41 25.86
CA GLY A 63 1.59 13.82 26.89
C GLY A 63 0.51 12.92 26.31
N ALA A 64 0.83 12.14 25.30
CA ALA A 64 -0.08 11.14 24.74
C ALA A 64 -0.26 9.98 25.74
N PRO A 65 -1.50 9.63 26.13
CA PRO A 65 -1.79 8.56 27.08
C PRO A 65 -1.72 7.20 26.36
N ILE A 66 -0.52 6.79 25.99
CA ILE A 66 -0.21 5.53 25.31
C ILE A 66 0.59 4.65 26.24
N ASP A 67 0.12 3.43 26.46
CA ASP A 67 0.71 2.48 27.41
C ASP A 67 1.73 1.54 26.74
N GLY A 68 1.67 1.39 25.41
CA GLY A 68 2.59 0.53 24.68
C GLY A 68 2.67 0.85 23.20
N PHE A 69 3.81 0.48 22.58
CA PHE A 69 4.11 0.76 21.17
C PHE A 69 4.46 -0.52 20.42
N GLY A 70 3.90 -0.66 19.22
CA GLY A 70 4.27 -1.68 18.24
C GLY A 70 5.18 -1.09 17.18
N ILE A 71 6.48 -1.46 17.23
CA ILE A 71 7.49 -1.00 16.30
C ILE A 71 7.89 -2.17 15.40
N GLY A 72 7.76 -2.01 14.10
CA GLY A 72 8.09 -3.04 13.10
C GLY A 72 9.36 -2.68 12.34
N SER A 73 9.18 -2.17 11.11
CA SER A 73 10.28 -1.91 10.18
C SER A 73 11.39 -1.04 10.76
N SER A 74 11.06 0.02 11.48
CA SER A 74 12.04 0.94 12.07
C SER A 74 12.95 0.32 13.14
N LEU A 75 12.55 -0.83 13.72
CA LEU A 75 13.39 -1.57 14.66
C LEU A 75 14.26 -2.62 13.98
N THR A 76 13.86 -3.13 12.82
CA THR A 76 14.45 -4.33 12.19
C THR A 76 15.17 -4.05 10.89
N THR A 77 15.05 -2.83 10.35
CA THR A 77 15.63 -2.45 9.04
C THR A 77 16.42 -1.14 9.16
N SER A 78 17.22 -0.84 8.14
CA SER A 78 17.92 0.45 8.07
C SER A 78 16.94 1.59 7.80
N SER A 79 17.23 2.79 8.32
CA SER A 79 16.34 3.96 8.23
C SER A 79 16.29 4.58 6.83
N ASP A 80 17.35 4.40 6.03
CA ASP A 80 17.51 4.97 4.69
C ASP A 80 16.79 4.17 3.59
N ALA A 81 16.73 2.83 3.70
CA ALA A 81 16.10 1.96 2.72
C ALA A 81 15.49 0.71 3.39
N PRO A 82 14.44 0.87 4.21
CA PRO A 82 13.90 -0.22 5.04
C PRO A 82 13.22 -1.34 4.23
N GLY A 83 12.79 -1.06 3.02
CA GLY A 83 12.14 -2.05 2.16
C GLY A 83 11.39 -1.41 1.00
N LEU A 84 10.74 -2.24 0.20
CA LEU A 84 9.84 -1.81 -0.85
C LEU A 84 8.41 -1.74 -0.31
N ASP A 85 7.77 -0.58 -0.42
CA ASP A 85 6.36 -0.43 -0.10
C ASP A 85 5.50 -1.17 -1.13
N CYS A 86 4.99 -2.32 -0.74
CA CYS A 86 4.12 -3.14 -1.57
C CYS A 86 2.73 -3.26 -0.96
N ALA A 87 1.71 -3.27 -1.83
CA ALA A 87 0.34 -3.53 -1.41
C ALA A 87 -0.39 -4.39 -2.45
N TYR A 88 -1.11 -5.40 -1.97
CA TYR A 88 -2.01 -6.20 -2.79
C TYR A 88 -3.40 -5.54 -2.80
N LYS A 89 -3.92 -5.28 -3.98
CA LYS A 89 -5.23 -4.65 -4.19
C LYS A 89 -6.07 -5.46 -5.17
N LEU A 90 -7.36 -5.64 -4.84
CA LEU A 90 -8.33 -6.22 -5.75
C LEU A 90 -8.73 -5.19 -6.82
N GLU A 91 -8.45 -5.47 -8.09
CA GLU A 91 -8.66 -4.55 -9.21
C GLU A 91 -9.60 -5.10 -10.28
N GLU A 92 -9.94 -6.40 -10.19
CA GLU A 92 -10.98 -7.05 -10.98
C GLU A 92 -11.56 -8.22 -10.18
N TYR A 93 -12.87 -8.44 -10.27
CA TYR A 93 -13.56 -9.59 -9.70
C TYR A 93 -14.65 -10.07 -10.66
N ALA A 94 -14.64 -11.36 -10.98
CA ALA A 94 -15.59 -11.99 -11.92
C ALA A 94 -15.72 -11.23 -13.25
N GLY A 95 -14.59 -10.80 -13.83
CA GLY A 95 -14.54 -10.04 -15.08
C GLY A 95 -15.02 -8.59 -14.97
N VAL A 96 -15.33 -8.11 -13.77
CA VAL A 96 -15.77 -6.74 -13.54
C VAL A 96 -14.63 -5.92 -12.92
N PRO A 97 -14.13 -4.89 -13.61
CA PRO A 97 -13.09 -4.00 -13.09
C PRO A 97 -13.53 -3.28 -11.82
N ARG A 98 -12.61 -3.19 -10.86
CA ARG A 98 -12.78 -2.55 -9.55
C ARG A 98 -11.62 -1.62 -9.28
N ARG A 99 -11.83 -0.62 -8.43
CA ARG A 99 -10.75 0.25 -7.96
C ARG A 99 -11.02 0.83 -6.58
N LYS A 100 -9.95 1.12 -5.85
CA LYS A 100 -9.99 1.92 -4.63
C LYS A 100 -9.92 3.40 -5.01
N ARG A 101 -10.72 4.26 -4.32
CA ARG A 101 -10.82 5.70 -4.60
C ARG A 101 -10.38 6.59 -3.44
N SER A 102 -10.05 6.01 -2.29
CA SER A 102 -9.61 6.81 -1.12
C SER A 102 -8.34 7.59 -1.45
N ALA A 103 -8.25 8.80 -0.93
CA ALA A 103 -7.10 9.69 -1.11
C ALA A 103 -5.79 9.00 -0.74
N GLY A 104 -4.75 9.17 -1.55
CA GLY A 104 -3.45 8.54 -1.38
C GLY A 104 -3.41 7.02 -1.59
N LYS A 105 -4.57 6.37 -1.87
CA LYS A 105 -4.68 4.91 -2.03
C LYS A 105 -5.50 4.51 -3.27
N ALA A 106 -5.69 5.43 -4.19
CA ALA A 106 -6.41 5.16 -5.44
C ALA A 106 -5.64 4.17 -6.32
N THR A 107 -6.38 3.25 -6.99
CA THR A 107 -5.79 2.26 -7.89
C THR A 107 -6.36 2.36 -9.28
N TRP A 108 -5.68 1.77 -10.26
CA TRP A 108 -6.16 1.63 -11.62
C TRP A 108 -6.94 0.31 -11.77
N PRO A 109 -8.17 0.32 -12.35
CA PRO A 109 -9.03 -0.86 -12.40
C PRO A 109 -8.62 -1.86 -13.48
N GLY A 110 -9.09 -3.09 -13.32
CA GLY A 110 -9.02 -4.13 -14.35
C GLY A 110 -7.65 -4.80 -14.45
N ARG A 111 -7.56 -5.74 -15.39
CA ARG A 111 -6.31 -6.43 -15.73
C ARG A 111 -5.44 -5.49 -16.54
N LYS A 112 -4.16 -5.47 -16.20
CA LYS A 112 -3.21 -4.48 -16.71
C LYS A 112 -1.94 -5.12 -17.21
N GLN A 113 -1.25 -4.38 -18.09
CA GLN A 113 0.11 -4.63 -18.50
C GLN A 113 0.97 -3.38 -18.29
N VAL A 114 2.24 -3.55 -18.01
CA VAL A 114 3.24 -2.50 -18.00
C VAL A 114 4.22 -2.76 -19.15
N TRP A 115 4.37 -1.78 -20.02
CA TRP A 115 5.25 -1.84 -21.19
C TRP A 115 6.47 -0.97 -20.95
N ARG A 116 7.67 -1.57 -20.87
CA ARG A 116 8.92 -0.84 -20.70
C ARG A 116 9.49 -0.43 -22.03
N ARG A 117 9.72 0.86 -22.19
CA ARG A 117 10.37 1.43 -23.35
C ARG A 117 11.86 1.63 -23.11
N PHE A 118 12.65 1.52 -24.19
CA PHE A 118 14.09 1.69 -24.15
C PHE A 118 14.54 2.73 -25.15
N GLN A 119 15.62 3.42 -24.84
CA GLN A 119 16.36 4.27 -25.76
C GLN A 119 17.16 3.41 -26.75
N SER A 120 17.69 4.04 -27.80
CA SER A 120 18.52 3.37 -28.81
C SER A 120 19.82 2.76 -28.23
N ASP A 121 20.30 3.28 -27.11
CA ASP A 121 21.43 2.75 -26.36
C ASP A 121 21.09 1.61 -25.39
N GLY A 122 19.83 1.17 -25.34
CA GLY A 122 19.32 0.11 -24.48
C GLY A 122 19.01 0.53 -23.04
N ARG A 123 19.11 1.82 -22.71
CA ARG A 123 18.68 2.34 -21.40
C ARG A 123 17.17 2.47 -21.33
N MET A 124 16.63 2.31 -20.12
CA MET A 124 15.21 2.50 -19.86
C MET A 124 14.79 3.93 -20.17
N ALA A 125 13.74 4.10 -20.95
CA ALA A 125 13.18 5.41 -21.34
C ALA A 125 11.94 5.78 -20.53
N GLY A 126 11.23 4.80 -20.01
CA GLY A 126 9.99 4.96 -19.26
C GLY A 126 9.06 3.77 -19.41
N ASP A 127 8.02 3.73 -18.60
CA ASP A 127 7.02 2.66 -18.62
C ASP A 127 5.65 3.22 -19.01
N VAL A 128 4.82 2.38 -19.64
CA VAL A 128 3.41 2.68 -19.94
C VAL A 128 2.54 1.65 -19.23
N LEU A 129 1.70 2.10 -18.31
CA LEU A 129 0.67 1.29 -17.69
C LEU A 129 -0.59 1.28 -18.60
N SER A 130 -1.01 0.12 -19.06
CA SER A 130 -2.14 -0.05 -19.96
C SER A 130 -3.11 -1.13 -19.49
N VAL A 131 -4.28 -1.24 -20.11
CA VAL A 131 -5.11 -2.45 -20.02
C VAL A 131 -4.39 -3.62 -20.69
N GLU A 132 -4.68 -4.85 -20.26
CA GLU A 132 -3.97 -6.07 -20.70
C GLU A 132 -4.00 -6.24 -22.22
N ASP A 133 -5.13 -5.93 -22.88
CA ASP A 133 -5.34 -6.12 -24.32
C ASP A 133 -4.84 -4.93 -25.18
N ASP A 134 -4.26 -3.90 -24.58
CA ASP A 134 -3.71 -2.74 -25.28
C ASP A 134 -2.25 -3.01 -25.63
N ASP A 135 -2.03 -3.69 -26.76
CA ASP A 135 -0.68 -4.03 -27.24
C ASP A 135 0.10 -2.76 -27.61
N ARG A 136 1.29 -2.63 -27.04
CA ARG A 136 2.16 -1.46 -27.19
C ARG A 136 3.60 -1.85 -27.46
N SER A 137 4.32 -0.98 -28.13
CA SER A 137 5.76 -1.16 -28.30
C SER A 137 6.48 -1.13 -26.97
N GLY A 138 7.37 -2.11 -26.72
CA GLY A 138 8.16 -2.23 -25.50
C GLY A 138 8.22 -3.66 -24.99
N GLU A 139 8.89 -3.82 -23.87
CA GLU A 139 9.00 -5.11 -23.14
C GLU A 139 7.84 -5.22 -22.13
N PRO A 140 6.97 -6.24 -22.23
CA PRO A 140 5.92 -6.46 -21.25
C PRO A 140 6.56 -6.92 -19.93
N LEU A 141 6.17 -6.32 -18.80
CA LEU A 141 6.75 -6.63 -17.50
C LEU A 141 5.91 -7.58 -16.66
N ILE A 142 4.63 -7.73 -16.98
CA ILE A 142 3.71 -8.60 -16.24
C ILE A 142 3.56 -9.90 -17.01
N GLU A 143 3.99 -10.99 -16.41
CA GLU A 143 3.91 -12.33 -16.98
C GLU A 143 3.07 -13.24 -16.08
N PRO A 144 2.27 -14.17 -16.65
CA PRO A 144 1.54 -15.13 -15.88
C PRO A 144 2.51 -16.14 -15.24
N VAL A 145 2.46 -16.29 -13.92
CA VAL A 145 3.32 -17.22 -13.15
C VAL A 145 2.55 -18.42 -12.61
N MET A 146 1.22 -18.31 -12.54
CA MET A 146 0.32 -19.37 -12.07
C MET A 146 -0.96 -19.39 -12.90
N GLN A 147 -1.50 -20.59 -13.14
CA GLN A 147 -2.80 -20.81 -13.78
C GLN A 147 -3.47 -22.05 -13.17
N GLY A 148 -4.75 -21.94 -12.84
CA GLY A 148 -5.51 -23.05 -12.26
C GLY A 148 -4.89 -23.61 -10.95
N GLY A 149 -4.27 -22.76 -10.13
CA GLY A 149 -3.60 -23.14 -8.89
C GLY A 149 -2.23 -23.80 -9.07
N LYS A 150 -1.73 -23.88 -10.30
CA LYS A 150 -0.41 -24.49 -10.61
C LYS A 150 0.55 -23.45 -11.14
N ARG A 151 1.84 -23.56 -10.76
CA ARG A 151 2.91 -22.75 -11.36
C ARG A 151 3.08 -23.11 -12.83
N LEU A 152 3.32 -22.12 -13.67
CA LEU A 152 3.56 -22.30 -15.12
C LEU A 152 5.01 -22.70 -15.44
N GLY A 153 5.93 -22.50 -14.50
CA GLY A 153 7.33 -22.85 -14.64
C GLY A 153 8.02 -23.03 -13.29
N PRO A 154 9.27 -23.48 -13.28
CA PRO A 154 10.08 -23.59 -12.07
C PRO A 154 10.29 -22.20 -11.44
N ALA A 155 10.47 -22.14 -10.13
CA ALA A 155 10.91 -20.92 -9.47
C ALA A 155 12.34 -20.57 -9.95
N PRO A 156 12.62 -19.30 -10.29
CA PRO A 156 13.97 -18.90 -10.63
C PRO A 156 14.91 -19.08 -9.44
N THR A 157 16.15 -19.44 -9.70
CA THR A 157 17.20 -19.52 -8.69
C THR A 157 17.60 -18.12 -8.19
N LEU A 158 18.21 -18.05 -7.01
CA LEU A 158 18.74 -16.77 -6.49
C LEU A 158 19.79 -16.15 -7.42
N ALA A 159 20.59 -16.97 -8.10
CA ALA A 159 21.59 -16.50 -9.07
C ALA A 159 20.91 -15.80 -10.27
N GLU A 160 19.85 -16.39 -10.82
CA GLU A 160 19.06 -15.79 -11.92
C GLU A 160 18.36 -14.50 -11.48
N ILE A 161 17.78 -14.48 -10.27
CA ILE A 161 17.15 -13.28 -9.73
C ILE A 161 18.17 -12.15 -9.58
N ARG A 162 19.34 -12.43 -9.01
CA ARG A 162 20.43 -11.44 -8.87
C ARG A 162 20.96 -10.95 -10.21
N ALA A 163 21.15 -11.85 -11.17
CA ALA A 163 21.60 -11.49 -12.51
C ALA A 163 20.57 -10.58 -13.22
N ARG A 164 19.27 -10.86 -13.08
CA ARG A 164 18.20 -10.01 -13.60
C ARG A 164 18.24 -8.63 -12.95
N ALA A 165 18.28 -8.55 -11.64
CA ALA A 165 18.33 -7.28 -10.90
C ALA A 165 19.56 -6.43 -11.30
N ALA A 166 20.75 -7.04 -11.42
CA ALA A 166 21.97 -6.37 -11.85
C ALA A 166 21.85 -5.82 -13.28
N ARG A 167 21.29 -6.62 -14.19
CA ARG A 167 21.05 -6.20 -15.59
C ARG A 167 20.07 -5.02 -15.65
N ASP A 168 18.97 -5.07 -14.90
CA ASP A 168 17.95 -4.03 -14.92
C ASP A 168 18.49 -2.73 -14.29
N LEU A 169 19.26 -2.81 -13.21
CA LEU A 169 19.95 -1.65 -12.63
C LEU A 169 20.96 -1.03 -13.60
N ALA A 170 21.70 -1.86 -14.37
CA ALA A 170 22.64 -1.35 -15.36
C ALA A 170 21.96 -0.58 -16.52
N ARG A 171 20.70 -0.93 -16.83
CA ARG A 171 19.86 -0.27 -17.85
C ARG A 171 19.17 0.99 -17.34
N LEU A 172 19.16 1.22 -16.03
CA LEU A 172 18.57 2.44 -15.45
C LEU A 172 19.42 3.66 -15.85
N PRO A 173 18.80 4.80 -16.26
CA PRO A 173 19.52 6.04 -16.52
C PRO A 173 20.37 6.49 -15.34
N GLU A 174 21.54 7.03 -15.62
CA GLU A 174 22.52 7.39 -14.60
C GLU A 174 21.98 8.35 -13.53
N PRO A 175 21.19 9.39 -13.83
CA PRO A 175 20.63 10.26 -12.80
C PRO A 175 19.75 9.54 -11.77
N LEU A 176 19.11 8.43 -12.16
CA LEU A 176 18.25 7.61 -11.28
C LEU A 176 19.03 6.59 -10.44
N ARG A 177 20.34 6.44 -10.68
CA ARG A 177 21.21 5.53 -9.91
C ARG A 177 21.93 6.22 -8.76
N ARG A 178 21.74 7.53 -8.61
CA ARG A 178 22.31 8.30 -7.51
C ARG A 178 21.57 8.05 -6.21
N LEU A 179 22.22 8.19 -5.07
CA LEU A 179 21.59 8.12 -3.75
C LEU A 179 20.54 9.22 -3.57
N GLU A 180 20.80 10.40 -4.13
CA GLU A 180 19.84 11.51 -4.20
C GLU A 180 19.51 11.77 -5.68
N PRO A 181 18.49 11.10 -6.22
CA PRO A 181 18.14 11.28 -7.62
C PRO A 181 17.53 12.66 -7.85
N ASP A 182 18.03 13.35 -8.87
CA ASP A 182 17.55 14.65 -9.34
C ASP A 182 16.50 14.54 -10.47
N ALA A 183 16.09 13.32 -10.80
CA ALA A 183 15.13 13.00 -11.84
C ALA A 183 14.12 11.93 -11.36
N SER A 184 12.93 11.97 -11.92
CA SER A 184 11.92 10.93 -11.75
C SER A 184 11.88 10.01 -12.97
N TYR A 185 11.61 8.72 -12.72
CA TYR A 185 11.40 7.75 -13.80
C TYR A 185 10.03 7.99 -14.47
N PRO A 186 9.95 8.17 -15.81
CA PRO A 186 8.68 8.45 -16.47
C PRO A 186 7.76 7.23 -16.46
N VAL A 187 6.54 7.41 -15.97
CA VAL A 187 5.47 6.42 -16.05
C VAL A 187 4.22 7.06 -16.63
N GLU A 188 3.80 6.60 -17.79
CA GLU A 188 2.59 7.05 -18.47
C GLU A 188 1.44 6.08 -18.22
N VAL A 189 0.22 6.61 -18.20
CA VAL A 189 -1.01 5.80 -18.16
C VAL A 189 -1.71 5.92 -19.50
N SER A 190 -2.08 4.79 -20.09
CA SER A 190 -2.73 4.78 -21.39
C SER A 190 -4.13 5.41 -21.35
N ASP A 191 -4.58 5.96 -22.49
CA ASP A 191 -5.92 6.51 -22.61
C ASP A 191 -7.00 5.44 -22.43
N ALA A 192 -6.74 4.20 -22.86
CA ALA A 192 -7.65 3.07 -22.65
C ALA A 192 -7.86 2.81 -21.15
N LEU A 193 -6.79 2.82 -20.34
CA LEU A 193 -6.89 2.63 -18.91
C LEU A 193 -7.54 3.83 -18.19
N ARG A 194 -7.30 5.05 -18.67
CA ARG A 194 -8.00 6.25 -18.18
C ARG A 194 -9.50 6.19 -18.44
N ARG A 195 -9.91 5.78 -19.63
CA ARG A 195 -11.34 5.56 -19.99
C ARG A 195 -11.97 4.49 -19.09
N LEU A 196 -11.31 3.34 -18.92
CA LEU A 196 -11.80 2.28 -18.04
C LEU A 196 -11.98 2.79 -16.59
N ALA A 197 -11.06 3.60 -16.08
CA ALA A 197 -11.18 4.18 -14.75
C ALA A 197 -12.39 5.11 -14.63
N ALA A 198 -12.65 5.95 -15.65
CA ALA A 198 -13.82 6.83 -15.69
C ALA A 198 -15.13 6.05 -15.75
N GLU A 199 -15.18 4.96 -16.53
CA GLU A 199 -16.35 4.06 -16.59
C GLU A 199 -16.65 3.39 -15.24
N VAL A 200 -15.61 2.92 -14.54
CA VAL A 200 -15.76 2.33 -13.21
C VAL A 200 -16.29 3.36 -12.21
N ASP A 201 -15.78 4.59 -12.27
CA ASP A 201 -16.23 5.67 -11.39
C ASP A 201 -17.69 6.07 -11.66
N GLY A 202 -18.09 6.13 -12.93
CA GLY A 202 -19.48 6.38 -13.35
C GLY A 202 -20.46 5.32 -12.83
N ARG A 203 -20.12 4.04 -12.98
CA ARG A 203 -20.94 2.91 -12.45
C ARG A 203 -21.13 3.00 -10.94
N MET A 204 -20.08 3.39 -10.21
CA MET A 204 -20.14 3.52 -8.74
C MET A 204 -21.02 4.69 -8.30
N ALA A 205 -21.01 5.82 -9.03
CA ALA A 205 -21.86 6.97 -8.77
C ALA A 205 -23.34 6.62 -8.92
N HIS A 206 -23.74 6.00 -10.05
CA HIS A 206 -25.11 5.55 -10.28
C HIS A 206 -25.59 4.54 -9.23
N ALA A 207 -24.72 3.60 -8.80
CA ALA A 207 -25.07 2.62 -7.78
C ALA A 207 -25.27 3.23 -6.38
N GLN A 208 -24.65 4.39 -6.10
CA GLN A 208 -24.88 5.13 -4.86
C GLN A 208 -26.16 5.95 -4.90
N GLU A 209 -26.49 6.55 -6.04
CA GLU A 209 -27.76 7.27 -6.25
C GLU A 209 -28.96 6.35 -6.16
N ALA A 210 -28.89 5.14 -6.71
CA ALA A 210 -29.95 4.14 -6.67
C ALA A 210 -30.23 3.55 -5.25
N LYS A 211 -29.36 3.82 -4.28
CA LYS A 211 -29.50 3.37 -2.89
C LYS A 211 -30.00 4.45 -1.92
N ARG A 212 -30.20 5.66 -2.44
CA ARG A 212 -30.80 6.80 -1.70
C ARG A 212 -32.27 6.95 -1.99
#